data_459a6d2ff7e2ed324ce3de99f2a0ab5d
#
_entry.id   459a6d2ff7e2ed324ce3de99f2a0ab5d
#
_cell.length_a   1.000
_cell.length_b   1.000
_cell.length_c   1.000
_cell.angle_alpha   90.00
_cell.angle_beta   90.00
_cell.angle_gamma   90.00
#
_symmetry.space_group_name_H-M   'P 1'
#
loop_
_entity.id
_entity.type
_entity.pdbx_description
1 polymer ?
#
loop_
_entity_poly.entity_id
_entity_poly.type
_entity_poly.pdbx_seq_one_letter_code
_entity_poly.pdbx_strand_id
1 'polypeptide(L)'
;MTRWLCTLVLCALAGTAAAGNEGHPVTLWRIAGATNSVYLLGSIHLLREQDHPLPGVIDKAYDDADVIVMEIDMDDVDPVYTQAAFNRAGVLQDGTTLQDLMGEEAFTAASEAAAAIDIPLDMLAKSEPWLAAITVELMLLYRIGFDPALGVEMTMTQRAAADGKPIEGLETIDEQLAFLDGLPIDAQREMLLQVLSEGAAMSESIGELIEAWHHGDTATLEDAVLSSAVGLDELNEVLVNSRNRRWAETISTWLDDEQDYLIVVGALHLVGEQGVPALLEKRGFGIHQLSEPASLR
;
A
#
# COMPACT_ATOMS: atom_id res chain seq x y z
N MET A 1 72.83 -6.02 -22.81
CA MET A 1 71.50 -5.43 -22.52
C MET A 1 70.51 -6.55 -22.34
N THR A 2 70.41 -7.07 -21.13
CA THR A 2 69.65 -8.26 -20.83
C THR A 2 68.56 -7.86 -19.84
N ARG A 3 67.27 -7.91 -20.31
CA ARG A 3 66.08 -7.61 -19.48
C ARG A 3 65.63 -8.88 -18.75
N TRP A 4 65.66 -8.80 -17.45
CA TRP A 4 65.09 -9.84 -16.57
C TRP A 4 63.58 -9.66 -16.44
N LEU A 5 62.79 -10.66 -16.82
CA LEU A 5 61.35 -10.75 -16.52
C LEU A 5 61.22 -11.39 -15.12
N CYS A 6 60.68 -10.65 -14.16
CA CYS A 6 60.12 -11.20 -12.93
C CYS A 6 58.67 -11.62 -13.17
N THR A 7 58.44 -12.91 -13.22
CA THR A 7 57.10 -13.52 -13.26
C THR A 7 56.53 -13.57 -11.83
N LEU A 8 55.61 -12.70 -11.49
CA LEU A 8 54.80 -12.76 -10.26
C LEU A 8 53.69 -13.76 -10.50
N VAL A 9 53.75 -14.95 -9.85
CA VAL A 9 52.63 -15.88 -9.76
C VAL A 9 51.67 -15.37 -8.70
N LEU A 10 50.57 -14.74 -9.16
CA LEU A 10 49.41 -14.46 -8.30
C LEU A 10 48.60 -15.73 -8.16
N CYS A 11 48.64 -16.38 -6.99
CA CYS A 11 47.66 -17.37 -6.59
C CYS A 11 46.34 -16.66 -6.33
N ALA A 12 45.45 -16.67 -7.32
CA ALA A 12 44.06 -16.35 -7.12
C ALA A 12 43.41 -17.48 -6.30
N LEU A 13 43.26 -17.25 -5.00
CA LEU A 13 42.33 -18.01 -4.18
C LEU A 13 40.92 -17.58 -4.64
N ALA A 14 40.36 -18.34 -5.59
CA ALA A 14 38.93 -18.28 -5.87
C ALA A 14 38.21 -18.85 -4.62
N GLY A 15 37.87 -17.96 -3.71
CA GLY A 15 36.86 -18.23 -2.71
C GLY A 15 35.56 -18.48 -3.47
N THR A 16 35.14 -19.71 -3.60
CA THR A 16 33.77 -20.06 -3.92
C THR A 16 32.93 -19.56 -2.74
N ALA A 17 32.40 -18.36 -2.87
CA ALA A 17 31.24 -18.00 -2.09
C ALA A 17 30.20 -19.06 -2.43
N ALA A 18 29.91 -19.94 -1.50
CA ALA A 18 28.72 -20.75 -1.57
C ALA A 18 27.58 -19.69 -1.68
N ALA A 19 26.92 -19.64 -2.83
CA ALA A 19 25.64 -18.99 -2.93
C ALA A 19 24.76 -19.74 -1.95
N GLY A 20 24.67 -19.22 -0.74
CA GLY A 20 23.69 -19.67 0.23
C GLY A 20 22.34 -19.54 -0.48
N ASN A 21 21.49 -20.50 -0.26
CA ASN A 21 20.11 -20.46 -0.68
C ASN A 21 19.44 -19.40 0.21
N GLU A 22 19.81 -18.13 0.00
CA GLU A 22 19.24 -16.99 0.72
C GLU A 22 17.86 -16.75 0.13
N GLY A 23 16.84 -16.73 1.00
CA GLY A 23 15.49 -16.36 0.63
C GLY A 23 15.46 -14.91 0.11
N HIS A 24 14.32 -14.46 -0.35
CA HIS A 24 14.15 -13.07 -0.75
C HIS A 24 13.45 -12.27 0.36
N PRO A 25 13.72 -10.95 0.49
CA PRO A 25 12.96 -10.10 1.40
C PRO A 25 11.47 -10.10 1.05
N VAL A 26 10.63 -9.74 1.99
CA VAL A 26 9.19 -9.52 1.79
C VAL A 26 8.82 -8.16 2.39
N THR A 27 7.66 -7.63 2.02
CA THR A 27 7.16 -6.35 2.54
C THR A 27 6.58 -6.53 3.95
N LEU A 28 7.44 -7.03 4.84
CA LEU A 28 7.16 -7.32 6.25
C LEU A 28 8.38 -6.99 7.10
N TRP A 29 8.18 -6.21 8.14
CA TRP A 29 9.25 -5.84 9.10
C TRP A 29 8.90 -6.32 10.50
N ARG A 30 9.93 -6.58 11.29
CA ARG A 30 9.81 -6.87 12.71
C ARG A 30 10.57 -5.83 13.52
N ILE A 31 9.92 -5.38 14.59
CA ILE A 31 10.49 -4.51 15.61
C ILE A 31 10.46 -5.29 16.91
N ALA A 32 11.61 -5.39 17.59
CA ALA A 32 11.66 -5.99 18.90
C ALA A 32 11.36 -4.90 19.95
N GLY A 33 10.25 -5.03 20.65
CA GLY A 33 9.93 -4.23 21.83
C GLY A 33 10.72 -4.69 23.05
N ALA A 34 10.40 -4.13 24.21
CA ALA A 34 11.04 -4.50 25.47
C ALA A 34 10.70 -5.95 25.88
N THR A 35 9.45 -6.36 25.70
CA THR A 35 8.89 -7.66 26.08
C THR A 35 8.09 -8.34 25.00
N ASN A 36 7.88 -7.67 23.84
CA ASN A 36 7.02 -8.10 22.77
C ASN A 36 7.67 -7.98 21.38
N SER A 37 6.92 -8.36 20.35
CA SER A 37 7.24 -8.17 18.95
C SER A 37 6.13 -7.38 18.26
N VAL A 38 6.50 -6.42 17.44
CA VAL A 38 5.57 -5.69 16.56
C VAL A 38 5.98 -5.97 15.12
N TYR A 39 5.04 -6.46 14.33
CA TYR A 39 5.22 -6.73 12.91
C TYR A 39 4.51 -5.64 12.10
N LEU A 40 5.15 -5.16 11.04
CA LEU A 40 4.56 -4.23 10.07
C LEU A 40 4.45 -4.96 8.74
N LEU A 41 3.26 -5.30 8.31
CA LEU A 41 2.96 -5.93 7.03
C LEU A 41 2.42 -4.90 6.06
N GLY A 42 3.14 -4.70 4.96
CA GLY A 42 2.63 -3.94 3.84
C GLY A 42 1.56 -4.74 3.10
N SER A 43 0.39 -4.17 2.98
CA SER A 43 -0.75 -4.80 2.31
C SER A 43 -0.98 -4.26 0.91
N ILE A 44 -1.68 -5.04 0.12
CA ILE A 44 -2.31 -4.66 -1.14
C ILE A 44 -3.80 -4.99 -1.01
N HIS A 45 -4.65 -3.97 -1.18
CA HIS A 45 -6.10 -4.08 -0.94
C HIS A 45 -6.83 -5.00 -1.91
N LEU A 46 -6.31 -5.16 -3.14
CA LEU A 46 -6.87 -6.03 -4.18
C LEU A 46 -5.76 -6.89 -4.75
N LEU A 47 -5.98 -8.20 -4.81
CA LEU A 47 -5.05 -9.16 -5.40
C LEU A 47 -5.80 -10.05 -6.39
N ARG A 48 -5.05 -10.88 -7.12
CA ARG A 48 -5.58 -11.89 -8.05
C ARG A 48 -5.33 -13.28 -7.47
N GLU A 49 -6.03 -14.29 -7.95
CA GLU A 49 -5.78 -15.68 -7.55
C GLU A 49 -4.31 -16.10 -7.73
N GLN A 50 -3.67 -15.62 -8.80
CA GLN A 50 -2.27 -15.94 -9.10
C GLN A 50 -1.26 -15.29 -8.13
N ASP A 51 -1.66 -14.26 -7.41
CA ASP A 51 -0.83 -13.55 -6.43
C ASP A 51 -0.83 -14.30 -5.07
N HIS A 52 -1.56 -15.41 -4.97
CA HIS A 52 -1.60 -16.33 -3.84
C HIS A 52 -0.83 -17.63 -4.12
N PRO A 53 -0.31 -18.34 -3.09
CA PRO A 53 -0.39 -17.99 -1.67
C PRO A 53 0.50 -16.80 -1.29
N LEU A 54 0.15 -16.11 -0.22
CA LEU A 54 1.03 -15.10 0.38
C LEU A 54 2.33 -15.75 0.89
N PRO A 55 3.45 -14.98 1.01
CA PRO A 55 4.70 -15.51 1.56
C PRO A 55 4.53 -16.14 2.95
N GLY A 56 5.09 -17.33 3.16
CA GLY A 56 4.87 -18.10 4.39
C GLY A 56 5.46 -17.45 5.66
N VAL A 57 6.35 -16.48 5.52
CA VAL A 57 6.84 -15.69 6.66
C VAL A 57 5.73 -14.80 7.25
N ILE A 58 4.72 -14.43 6.46
CA ILE A 58 3.53 -13.67 6.91
C ILE A 58 2.70 -14.54 7.86
N ASP A 59 2.56 -15.84 7.56
CA ASP A 59 1.87 -16.78 8.44
C ASP A 59 2.51 -16.85 9.83
N LYS A 60 3.84 -16.83 9.90
CA LYS A 60 4.58 -16.84 11.17
C LYS A 60 4.35 -15.56 11.97
N ALA A 61 4.37 -14.40 11.32
CA ALA A 61 4.08 -13.13 11.98
C ALA A 61 2.62 -13.09 12.49
N TYR A 62 1.69 -13.60 11.70
CA TYR A 62 0.29 -13.72 12.11
C TYR A 62 0.13 -14.68 13.32
N ASP A 63 0.78 -15.85 13.28
CA ASP A 63 0.68 -16.83 14.37
C ASP A 63 1.27 -16.31 15.69
N ASP A 64 2.36 -15.53 15.60
CA ASP A 64 3.04 -14.92 16.75
C ASP A 64 2.23 -13.77 17.38
N ALA A 65 1.48 -13.01 16.58
CA ALA A 65 0.73 -11.86 17.05
C ALA A 65 -0.50 -12.24 17.89
N ASP A 66 -0.72 -11.52 18.98
CA ASP A 66 -1.93 -11.60 19.81
C ASP A 66 -3.08 -10.76 19.22
N VAL A 67 -2.73 -9.62 18.62
CA VAL A 67 -3.67 -8.63 18.08
C VAL A 67 -3.30 -8.30 16.63
N ILE A 68 -4.31 -8.23 15.77
CA ILE A 68 -4.15 -7.72 14.40
C ILE A 68 -4.60 -6.25 14.41
N VAL A 69 -3.75 -5.37 13.88
CA VAL A 69 -4.09 -3.94 13.75
C VAL A 69 -4.16 -3.60 12.28
N MET A 70 -5.23 -2.95 11.84
CA MET A 70 -5.42 -2.54 10.46
C MET A 70 -5.61 -1.02 10.36
N GLU A 71 -5.60 -0.48 9.14
CA GLU A 71 -5.95 0.94 8.96
C GLU A 71 -7.34 1.23 9.49
N ILE A 72 -8.31 0.36 9.18
CA ILE A 72 -9.68 0.37 9.69
C ILE A 72 -9.93 -0.96 10.39
N ASP A 73 -10.69 -0.94 11.47
CA ASP A 73 -11.18 -2.15 12.12
C ASP A 73 -12.16 -2.89 11.20
N MET A 74 -11.63 -3.89 10.47
CA MET A 74 -12.35 -4.58 9.41
C MET A 74 -13.43 -5.54 9.93
N ASP A 75 -13.42 -5.93 11.22
CA ASP A 75 -14.44 -6.79 11.81
C ASP A 75 -15.64 -6.00 12.38
N ASP A 76 -15.46 -4.67 12.60
CA ASP A 76 -16.53 -3.74 13.02
C ASP A 76 -17.10 -2.92 11.84
N VAL A 77 -16.69 -3.18 10.59
CA VAL A 77 -17.23 -2.49 9.41
C VAL A 77 -18.68 -2.88 9.14
N ASP A 78 -19.61 -1.94 9.36
CA ASP A 78 -20.99 -2.07 8.90
C ASP A 78 -21.12 -1.64 7.43
N PRO A 79 -21.45 -2.55 6.50
CA PRO A 79 -21.57 -2.21 5.07
C PRO A 79 -22.62 -1.15 4.76
N VAL A 80 -23.73 -1.11 5.54
CA VAL A 80 -24.80 -0.13 5.34
C VAL A 80 -24.34 1.24 5.78
N TYR A 81 -23.67 1.32 6.94
CA TYR A 81 -23.07 2.55 7.42
C TYR A 81 -22.00 3.06 6.45
N THR A 82 -21.10 2.20 6.02
CA THR A 82 -19.99 2.54 5.09
C THR A 82 -20.54 3.10 3.78
N GLN A 83 -21.53 2.42 3.17
CA GLN A 83 -22.17 2.93 1.94
C GLN A 83 -22.83 4.30 2.18
N ALA A 84 -23.48 4.51 3.32
CA ALA A 84 -24.09 5.79 3.66
C ALA A 84 -23.02 6.88 3.88
N ALA A 85 -21.88 6.53 4.48
CA ALA A 85 -20.74 7.45 4.68
C ALA A 85 -20.14 7.89 3.33
N PHE A 86 -19.87 6.96 2.41
CA PHE A 86 -19.43 7.28 1.05
C PHE A 86 -20.43 8.17 0.31
N ASN A 87 -21.73 7.87 0.42
CA ASN A 87 -22.76 8.68 -0.23
C ASN A 87 -22.85 10.09 0.36
N ARG A 88 -22.61 10.26 1.66
CA ARG A 88 -22.61 11.60 2.29
C ARG A 88 -21.40 12.41 1.87
N ALA A 89 -20.22 11.78 1.81
CA ALA A 89 -18.97 12.45 1.52
C ALA A 89 -18.77 12.73 0.03
N GLY A 90 -19.10 11.80 -0.84
CA GLY A 90 -18.69 11.88 -2.25
C GLY A 90 -19.82 12.00 -3.27
N VAL A 91 -21.12 11.94 -2.86
CA VAL A 91 -22.23 12.06 -3.82
C VAL A 91 -22.89 13.43 -3.72
N LEU A 92 -22.88 14.18 -4.82
CA LEU A 92 -23.44 15.51 -4.96
C LEU A 92 -24.97 15.51 -4.84
N GLN A 93 -25.51 16.27 -3.85
CA GLN A 93 -26.95 16.25 -3.51
C GLN A 93 -27.67 17.53 -3.93
N ASP A 94 -26.94 18.63 -4.17
CA ASP A 94 -27.46 19.99 -4.38
C ASP A 94 -27.76 20.34 -5.83
N GLY A 95 -27.61 19.37 -6.73
CA GLY A 95 -27.78 19.56 -8.18
C GLY A 95 -26.49 19.93 -8.92
N THR A 96 -25.39 20.14 -8.21
CA THR A 96 -24.04 20.24 -8.78
C THR A 96 -23.66 18.93 -9.46
N THR A 97 -22.85 19.00 -10.48
CA THR A 97 -22.38 17.83 -11.25
C THR A 97 -20.86 17.74 -11.23
N LEU A 98 -20.34 16.54 -11.54
CA LEU A 98 -18.91 16.34 -11.76
C LEU A 98 -18.35 17.34 -12.79
N GLN A 99 -19.09 17.63 -13.86
CA GLN A 99 -18.70 18.62 -14.86
C GLN A 99 -18.58 20.03 -14.26
N ASP A 100 -19.50 20.43 -13.40
CA ASP A 100 -19.45 21.76 -12.73
C ASP A 100 -18.20 21.86 -11.85
N LEU A 101 -17.87 20.79 -11.12
CA LEU A 101 -16.68 20.74 -10.27
C LEU A 101 -15.38 20.65 -11.06
N MET A 102 -15.34 19.89 -12.15
CA MET A 102 -14.16 19.79 -13.02
C MET A 102 -13.90 21.09 -13.81
N GLY A 103 -14.95 21.80 -14.20
CA GLY A 103 -14.89 22.87 -15.19
C GLY A 103 -14.81 22.32 -16.62
N GLU A 104 -15.12 23.16 -17.61
CA GLU A 104 -15.33 22.74 -19.00
C GLU A 104 -14.08 22.08 -19.63
N GLU A 105 -12.90 22.68 -19.43
CA GLU A 105 -11.65 22.21 -20.01
C GLU A 105 -11.21 20.85 -19.44
N ALA A 106 -11.15 20.74 -18.10
CA ALA A 106 -10.74 19.50 -17.43
C ALA A 106 -11.77 18.37 -17.62
N PHE A 107 -13.07 18.68 -17.66
CA PHE A 107 -14.11 17.70 -17.93
C PHE A 107 -14.05 17.17 -19.36
N THR A 108 -13.72 18.03 -20.33
CA THR A 108 -13.50 17.59 -21.72
C THR A 108 -12.33 16.64 -21.80
N ALA A 109 -11.19 16.98 -21.19
CA ALA A 109 -10.01 16.11 -21.14
C ALA A 109 -10.32 14.77 -20.45
N ALA A 110 -11.03 14.82 -19.31
CA ALA A 110 -11.48 13.62 -18.59
C ALA A 110 -12.38 12.74 -19.44
N SER A 111 -13.31 13.33 -20.19
CA SER A 111 -14.26 12.61 -21.06
C SER A 111 -13.54 11.91 -22.23
N GLU A 112 -12.56 12.58 -22.84
CA GLU A 112 -11.74 12.02 -23.90
C GLU A 112 -10.89 10.83 -23.38
N ALA A 113 -10.23 11.01 -22.21
CA ALA A 113 -9.43 9.97 -21.59
C ALA A 113 -10.29 8.77 -21.15
N ALA A 114 -11.46 9.01 -20.56
CA ALA A 114 -12.41 7.96 -20.15
C ALA A 114 -12.91 7.17 -21.37
N ALA A 115 -13.22 7.84 -22.48
CA ALA A 115 -13.64 7.19 -23.72
C ALA A 115 -12.53 6.29 -24.31
N ALA A 116 -11.26 6.69 -24.17
CA ALA A 116 -10.12 5.91 -24.66
C ALA A 116 -9.93 4.56 -23.92
N ILE A 117 -10.46 4.45 -22.71
CA ILE A 117 -10.38 3.25 -21.86
C ILE A 117 -11.76 2.61 -21.61
N ASP A 118 -12.77 2.97 -22.41
CA ASP A 118 -14.14 2.45 -22.32
C ASP A 118 -14.80 2.65 -20.94
N ILE A 119 -14.56 3.81 -20.29
CA ILE A 119 -15.22 4.22 -19.05
C ILE A 119 -16.36 5.19 -19.39
N PRO A 120 -17.62 4.88 -19.04
CA PRO A 120 -18.74 5.78 -19.25
C PRO A 120 -18.80 6.84 -18.15
N LEU A 121 -18.10 7.96 -18.30
CA LEU A 121 -17.97 9.00 -17.29
C LEU A 121 -19.32 9.61 -16.85
N ASP A 122 -20.33 9.54 -17.68
CA ASP A 122 -21.70 9.98 -17.36
C ASP A 122 -22.32 9.26 -16.16
N MET A 123 -21.90 8.00 -15.89
CA MET A 123 -22.34 7.26 -14.68
C MET A 123 -21.91 7.97 -13.39
N LEU A 124 -20.84 8.74 -13.45
CA LEU A 124 -20.22 9.42 -12.31
C LEU A 124 -20.61 10.89 -12.23
N ALA A 125 -21.64 11.32 -13.00
CA ALA A 125 -22.05 12.72 -13.09
C ALA A 125 -22.46 13.35 -11.74
N LYS A 126 -22.81 12.53 -10.74
CA LYS A 126 -23.16 12.98 -9.39
C LYS A 126 -22.08 12.71 -8.34
N SER A 127 -20.90 12.34 -8.75
CA SER A 127 -19.78 12.08 -7.84
C SER A 127 -18.89 13.31 -7.74
N GLU A 128 -18.32 13.52 -6.55
CA GLU A 128 -17.15 14.35 -6.43
C GLU A 128 -15.97 13.77 -7.22
N PRO A 129 -14.98 14.60 -7.65
CA PRO A 129 -13.90 14.09 -8.49
C PRO A 129 -13.06 12.99 -7.81
N TRP A 130 -12.83 13.05 -6.49
CA TRP A 130 -12.13 12.01 -5.75
C TRP A 130 -12.89 10.67 -5.76
N LEU A 131 -14.22 10.70 -5.58
CA LEU A 131 -15.03 9.48 -5.62
C LEU A 131 -15.10 8.91 -7.02
N ALA A 132 -15.15 9.78 -8.04
CA ALA A 132 -15.08 9.36 -9.43
C ALA A 132 -13.73 8.70 -9.74
N ALA A 133 -12.61 9.24 -9.25
CA ALA A 133 -11.27 8.67 -9.43
C ALA A 133 -11.17 7.27 -8.84
N ILE A 134 -11.53 7.08 -7.58
CA ILE A 134 -11.52 5.76 -6.91
C ILE A 134 -12.43 4.77 -7.65
N THR A 135 -13.61 5.22 -8.09
CA THR A 135 -14.55 4.34 -8.81
C THR A 135 -13.97 3.88 -10.14
N VAL A 136 -13.35 4.79 -10.90
CA VAL A 136 -12.68 4.45 -12.17
C VAL A 136 -11.53 3.47 -11.92
N GLU A 137 -10.68 3.74 -10.93
CA GLU A 137 -9.57 2.87 -10.58
C GLU A 137 -10.03 1.44 -10.25
N LEU A 138 -11.04 1.31 -9.39
CA LEU A 138 -11.65 0.01 -9.05
C LEU A 138 -12.21 -0.70 -10.29
N MET A 139 -12.91 0.04 -11.17
CA MET A 139 -13.42 -0.55 -12.41
C MET A 139 -12.30 -1.09 -13.30
N LEU A 140 -11.19 -0.39 -13.40
CA LEU A 140 -10.02 -0.82 -14.18
C LEU A 140 -9.35 -2.04 -13.55
N LEU A 141 -9.13 -2.03 -12.23
CA LEU A 141 -8.56 -3.16 -11.49
C LEU A 141 -9.43 -4.43 -11.61
N TYR A 142 -10.75 -4.31 -11.46
CA TYR A 142 -11.67 -5.44 -11.69
C TYR A 142 -11.60 -6.00 -13.11
N ARG A 143 -11.46 -5.15 -14.14
CA ARG A 143 -11.32 -5.61 -15.51
C ARG A 143 -10.09 -6.47 -15.77
N ILE A 144 -9.02 -6.24 -15.03
CA ILE A 144 -7.77 -7.00 -15.14
C ILE A 144 -7.63 -8.10 -14.07
N GLY A 145 -8.75 -8.42 -13.38
CA GLY A 145 -8.90 -9.59 -12.52
C GLY A 145 -8.51 -9.40 -11.07
N PHE A 146 -8.30 -8.17 -10.62
CA PHE A 146 -8.11 -7.88 -9.18
C PHE A 146 -9.43 -7.95 -8.43
N ASP A 147 -9.40 -8.50 -7.23
CA ASP A 147 -10.57 -8.67 -6.36
C ASP A 147 -10.21 -8.28 -4.91
N PRO A 148 -10.96 -7.37 -4.26
CA PRO A 148 -10.73 -7.03 -2.86
C PRO A 148 -10.96 -8.22 -1.92
N ALA A 149 -11.76 -9.21 -2.31
CA ALA A 149 -11.92 -10.44 -1.53
C ALA A 149 -10.62 -11.26 -1.41
N LEU A 150 -9.65 -11.02 -2.31
CA LEU A 150 -8.33 -11.63 -2.32
C LEU A 150 -7.25 -10.72 -1.71
N GLY A 151 -7.57 -9.48 -1.36
CA GLY A 151 -6.65 -8.55 -0.71
C GLY A 151 -6.09 -9.07 0.61
N VAL A 152 -4.95 -8.52 1.01
CA VAL A 152 -4.26 -8.94 2.24
C VAL A 152 -5.13 -8.69 3.47
N GLU A 153 -5.77 -7.53 3.57
CA GLU A 153 -6.64 -7.18 4.69
C GLU A 153 -7.80 -8.17 4.83
N MET A 154 -8.48 -8.48 3.71
CA MET A 154 -9.60 -9.41 3.73
C MET A 154 -9.15 -10.82 4.10
N THR A 155 -7.99 -11.25 3.59
CA THR A 155 -7.38 -12.54 3.95
C THR A 155 -7.07 -12.61 5.45
N MET A 156 -6.49 -11.56 6.02
CA MET A 156 -6.18 -11.49 7.45
C MET A 156 -7.45 -11.40 8.30
N THR A 157 -8.46 -10.63 7.88
CA THR A 157 -9.75 -10.51 8.57
C THR A 157 -10.46 -11.86 8.65
N GLN A 158 -10.55 -12.58 7.53
CA GLN A 158 -11.18 -13.92 7.51
C GLN A 158 -10.45 -14.90 8.41
N ARG A 159 -9.13 -14.85 8.44
CA ARG A 159 -8.31 -15.70 9.29
C ARG A 159 -8.48 -15.32 10.76
N ALA A 160 -8.43 -14.04 11.10
CA ALA A 160 -8.64 -13.56 12.47
C ALA A 160 -10.01 -13.94 13.01
N ALA A 161 -11.07 -13.80 12.21
CA ALA A 161 -12.42 -14.24 12.56
C ALA A 161 -12.50 -15.75 12.83
N ALA A 162 -11.79 -16.58 12.04
CA ALA A 162 -11.76 -18.03 12.23
C ALA A 162 -11.00 -18.44 13.50
N ASP A 163 -9.93 -17.73 13.84
CA ASP A 163 -9.06 -18.02 14.98
C ASP A 163 -9.49 -17.30 16.26
N GLY A 164 -10.43 -16.34 16.16
CA GLY A 164 -10.90 -15.52 17.28
C GLY A 164 -9.86 -14.51 17.76
N LYS A 165 -8.94 -14.07 16.87
CA LYS A 165 -8.00 -12.99 17.16
C LYS A 165 -8.70 -11.64 17.04
N PRO A 166 -8.47 -10.70 17.99
CA PRO A 166 -9.04 -9.35 17.90
C PRO A 166 -8.40 -8.56 16.73
N ILE A 167 -9.23 -7.73 16.10
CA ILE A 167 -8.79 -6.73 15.13
C ILE A 167 -9.01 -5.35 15.76
N GLU A 168 -8.09 -4.44 15.56
CA GLU A 168 -8.17 -3.03 15.97
C GLU A 168 -7.88 -2.13 14.76
N GLY A 169 -8.45 -0.91 14.76
CA GLY A 169 -8.24 0.10 13.73
C GLY A 169 -7.33 1.22 14.19
N LEU A 170 -6.41 1.65 13.32
CA LEU A 170 -5.63 2.90 13.51
C LEU A 170 -6.49 4.15 13.27
N GLU A 171 -7.51 4.01 12.45
CA GLU A 171 -8.41 5.07 11.97
C GLU A 171 -9.82 4.52 11.81
N THR A 172 -10.77 5.43 11.66
CA THR A 172 -12.15 5.11 11.32
C THR A 172 -12.42 5.35 9.83
N ILE A 173 -13.51 4.76 9.29
CA ILE A 173 -13.93 5.02 7.92
C ILE A 173 -14.27 6.52 7.69
N ASP A 174 -14.87 7.17 8.68
CA ASP A 174 -15.21 8.59 8.57
C ASP A 174 -13.93 9.47 8.52
N GLU A 175 -12.87 9.12 9.25
CA GLU A 175 -11.58 9.81 9.16
C GLU A 175 -10.94 9.63 7.78
N GLN A 176 -10.94 8.42 7.23
CA GLN A 176 -10.38 8.18 5.90
C GLN A 176 -11.17 8.90 4.81
N LEU A 177 -12.50 8.90 4.88
CA LEU A 177 -13.32 9.65 3.94
C LEU A 177 -13.11 11.16 4.07
N ALA A 178 -12.93 11.67 5.29
CA ALA A 178 -12.65 13.08 5.51
C ALA A 178 -11.30 13.54 4.92
N PHE A 179 -10.30 12.65 4.79
CA PHE A 179 -9.05 12.97 4.11
C PHE A 179 -9.26 13.19 2.61
N LEU A 180 -10.11 12.38 1.97
CA LEU A 180 -10.42 12.46 0.55
C LEU A 180 -11.34 13.64 0.24
N ASP A 181 -12.42 13.77 1.00
CA ASP A 181 -13.43 14.85 0.87
C ASP A 181 -12.83 16.23 1.18
N GLY A 182 -11.88 16.28 2.12
CA GLY A 182 -11.17 17.51 2.51
C GLY A 182 -10.07 17.96 1.54
N LEU A 183 -9.77 17.20 0.49
CA LEU A 183 -8.78 17.60 -0.51
C LEU A 183 -9.25 18.85 -1.27
N PRO A 184 -8.33 19.79 -1.59
CA PRO A 184 -8.65 20.88 -2.50
C PRO A 184 -9.22 20.37 -3.82
N ILE A 185 -10.20 21.05 -4.36
CA ILE A 185 -10.88 20.63 -5.58
C ILE A 185 -9.91 20.43 -6.76
N ASP A 186 -8.84 21.21 -6.83
CA ASP A 186 -7.84 21.07 -7.88
C ASP A 186 -7.04 19.76 -7.73
N ALA A 187 -6.74 19.34 -6.50
CA ALA A 187 -6.09 18.04 -6.23
C ALA A 187 -7.02 16.86 -6.58
N GLN A 188 -8.31 16.98 -6.25
CA GLN A 188 -9.31 15.96 -6.63
C GLN A 188 -9.46 15.84 -8.16
N ARG A 189 -9.44 16.97 -8.88
CA ARG A 189 -9.47 17.01 -10.37
C ARG A 189 -8.27 16.31 -10.97
N GLU A 190 -7.08 16.63 -10.45
CA GLU A 190 -5.83 16.03 -10.90
C GLU A 190 -5.84 14.51 -10.67
N MET A 191 -6.29 14.06 -9.49
CA MET A 191 -6.45 12.64 -9.16
C MET A 191 -7.31 11.91 -10.21
N LEU A 192 -8.46 12.47 -10.60
CA LEU A 192 -9.31 11.86 -11.62
C LEU A 192 -8.65 11.85 -13.00
N LEU A 193 -8.03 12.95 -13.40
CA LEU A 193 -7.34 13.06 -14.68
C LEU A 193 -6.17 12.07 -14.77
N GLN A 194 -5.40 11.91 -13.69
CA GLN A 194 -4.28 10.96 -13.64
C GLN A 194 -4.77 9.53 -13.81
N VAL A 195 -5.75 9.07 -13.02
CA VAL A 195 -6.30 7.71 -13.13
C VAL A 195 -6.83 7.44 -14.54
N LEU A 196 -7.52 8.39 -15.16
CA LEU A 196 -8.04 8.23 -16.52
C LEU A 196 -6.92 8.18 -17.57
N SER A 197 -5.88 9.02 -17.43
CA SER A 197 -4.77 9.06 -18.39
C SER A 197 -3.85 7.84 -18.30
N GLU A 198 -3.66 7.30 -17.10
CA GLU A 198 -2.80 6.14 -16.83
C GLU A 198 -3.54 4.80 -17.01
N GLY A 199 -4.87 4.83 -17.11
CA GLY A 199 -5.70 3.64 -17.14
C GLY A 199 -5.33 2.59 -18.19
N ALA A 200 -4.82 3.03 -19.34
CA ALA A 200 -4.37 2.11 -20.40
C ALA A 200 -3.09 1.33 -20.04
N ALA A 201 -2.20 1.92 -19.22
CA ALA A 201 -0.95 1.32 -18.77
C ALA A 201 -1.09 0.60 -17.42
N MET A 202 -2.22 0.74 -16.74
CA MET A 202 -2.43 0.26 -15.37
C MET A 202 -2.07 -1.22 -15.19
N SER A 203 -2.40 -2.08 -16.18
CA SER A 203 -2.11 -3.52 -16.09
C SER A 203 -0.62 -3.84 -15.98
N GLU A 204 0.24 -3.07 -16.64
CA GLU A 204 1.69 -3.23 -16.59
C GLU A 204 2.24 -2.67 -15.27
N SER A 205 1.87 -1.44 -14.94
CA SER A 205 2.34 -0.75 -13.73
C SER A 205 1.99 -1.48 -12.44
N ILE A 206 0.73 -1.98 -12.33
CA ILE A 206 0.31 -2.74 -11.14
C ILE A 206 1.00 -4.11 -11.05
N GLY A 207 1.34 -4.72 -12.20
CA GLY A 207 2.10 -5.96 -12.23
C GLY A 207 3.49 -5.80 -11.64
N GLU A 208 4.20 -4.73 -12.01
CA GLU A 208 5.52 -4.39 -11.45
C GLU A 208 5.42 -4.11 -9.94
N LEU A 209 4.38 -3.40 -9.51
CA LEU A 209 4.15 -3.09 -8.11
C LEU A 209 3.92 -4.37 -7.26
N ILE A 210 3.12 -5.33 -7.76
CA ILE A 210 2.86 -6.62 -7.09
C ILE A 210 4.14 -7.44 -7.00
N GLU A 211 4.95 -7.51 -8.05
CA GLU A 211 6.24 -8.19 -8.03
C GLU A 211 7.20 -7.56 -7.01
N ALA A 212 7.29 -6.23 -6.98
CA ALA A 212 8.09 -5.51 -6.00
C ALA A 212 7.62 -5.79 -4.56
N TRP A 213 6.30 -5.80 -4.35
CA TRP A 213 5.69 -6.13 -3.06
C TRP A 213 6.01 -7.56 -2.61
N HIS A 214 5.84 -8.55 -3.48
CA HIS A 214 6.16 -9.95 -3.18
C HIS A 214 7.64 -10.17 -2.81
N HIS A 215 8.52 -9.41 -3.46
CA HIS A 215 9.97 -9.53 -3.26
C HIS A 215 10.54 -8.52 -2.26
N GLY A 216 9.68 -7.74 -1.59
CA GLY A 216 10.10 -6.74 -0.61
C GLY A 216 11.06 -5.70 -1.18
N ASP A 217 10.92 -5.39 -2.48
CA ASP A 217 11.71 -4.36 -3.18
C ASP A 217 11.18 -2.98 -2.81
N THR A 218 11.68 -2.48 -1.68
CA THR A 218 11.28 -1.18 -1.13
C THR A 218 11.65 -0.02 -2.04
N ALA A 219 12.69 -0.15 -2.87
CA ALA A 219 13.10 0.92 -3.77
C ALA A 219 12.09 1.11 -4.90
N THR A 220 11.63 0.02 -5.53
CA THR A 220 10.58 0.09 -6.56
C THR A 220 9.25 0.58 -5.97
N LEU A 221 8.89 0.15 -4.74
CA LEU A 221 7.69 0.64 -4.06
C LEU A 221 7.80 2.14 -3.71
N GLU A 222 8.97 2.63 -3.28
CA GLU A 222 9.22 4.04 -3.01
C GLU A 222 9.15 4.88 -4.30
N ASP A 223 9.73 4.40 -5.40
CA ASP A 223 9.64 5.06 -6.70
C ASP A 223 8.19 5.18 -7.18
N ALA A 224 7.34 4.19 -6.90
CA ALA A 224 5.91 4.25 -7.20
C ALA A 224 5.20 5.35 -6.38
N VAL A 225 5.52 5.50 -5.06
CA VAL A 225 4.99 6.60 -4.22
C VAL A 225 5.44 7.95 -4.80
N LEU A 226 6.72 8.11 -5.10
CA LEU A 226 7.26 9.36 -5.62
C LEU A 226 6.69 9.72 -6.98
N SER A 227 6.47 8.74 -7.85
CA SER A 227 5.90 8.94 -9.18
C SER A 227 4.44 9.37 -9.11
N SER A 228 3.64 8.75 -8.25
CA SER A 228 2.24 9.11 -8.03
C SER A 228 2.06 10.46 -7.33
N ALA A 229 3.09 10.93 -6.62
CA ALA A 229 3.08 12.19 -5.90
C ALA A 229 3.49 13.40 -6.77
N VAL A 230 3.96 13.19 -7.99
CA VAL A 230 4.40 14.31 -8.88
C VAL A 230 3.23 15.26 -9.15
N GLY A 231 3.34 16.49 -8.66
CA GLY A 231 2.29 17.49 -8.73
C GLY A 231 1.18 17.37 -7.68
N LEU A 232 1.24 16.35 -6.81
CA LEU A 232 0.24 16.04 -5.78
C LEU A 232 0.83 16.05 -4.36
N ASP A 233 1.78 16.95 -4.07
CA ASP A 233 2.47 17.02 -2.77
C ASP A 233 1.48 17.11 -1.59
N GLU A 234 0.39 17.88 -1.75
CA GLU A 234 -0.64 18.05 -0.71
C GLU A 234 -1.42 16.75 -0.50
N LEU A 235 -1.74 16.03 -1.56
CA LEU A 235 -2.39 14.73 -1.49
C LEU A 235 -1.52 13.71 -0.76
N ASN A 236 -0.25 13.62 -1.10
CA ASN A 236 0.70 12.73 -0.44
C ASN A 236 0.89 13.09 1.05
N GLU A 237 0.93 14.39 1.38
CA GLU A 237 0.99 14.83 2.78
C GLU A 237 -0.25 14.40 3.57
N VAL A 238 -1.45 14.54 3.00
CA VAL A 238 -2.72 14.22 3.67
C VAL A 238 -2.94 12.69 3.74
N LEU A 239 -2.77 11.99 2.63
CA LEU A 239 -3.12 10.57 2.54
C LEU A 239 -2.03 9.63 3.06
N VAL A 240 -0.77 10.08 3.12
CA VAL A 240 0.35 9.21 3.50
C VAL A 240 1.12 9.79 4.69
N ASN A 241 1.82 10.92 4.52
CA ASN A 241 2.84 11.35 5.46
C ASN A 241 2.29 11.73 6.84
N SER A 242 1.17 12.46 6.90
CA SER A 242 0.55 12.85 8.18
C SER A 242 0.01 11.63 8.94
N ARG A 243 -0.52 10.65 8.22
CA ARG A 243 -1.00 9.38 8.79
C ARG A 243 0.17 8.56 9.32
N ASN A 244 1.24 8.40 8.55
CA ASN A 244 2.45 7.70 8.96
C ASN A 244 3.05 8.26 10.26
N ARG A 245 3.08 9.58 10.42
CA ARG A 245 3.58 10.21 11.66
C ARG A 245 2.71 9.88 12.88
N ARG A 246 1.38 9.92 12.74
CA ARG A 246 0.44 9.55 13.81
C ARG A 246 0.57 8.06 14.16
N TRP A 247 0.61 7.20 13.14
CA TRP A 247 0.75 5.76 13.35
C TRP A 247 2.08 5.41 14.02
N ALA A 248 3.20 6.00 13.55
CA ALA A 248 4.49 5.79 14.20
C ALA A 248 4.51 6.25 15.67
N GLU A 249 3.75 7.29 16.03
CA GLU A 249 3.58 7.70 17.43
C GLU A 249 2.82 6.65 18.24
N THR A 250 1.67 6.20 17.74
CA THR A 250 0.84 5.17 18.37
C THR A 250 1.61 3.85 18.52
N ILE A 251 2.24 3.38 17.45
CA ILE A 251 3.01 2.13 17.44
C ILE A 251 4.17 2.17 18.44
N SER A 252 4.81 3.35 18.60
CA SER A 252 5.88 3.51 19.58
C SER A 252 5.44 3.19 21.01
N THR A 253 4.17 3.42 21.34
CA THR A 253 3.62 3.13 22.67
C THR A 253 3.41 1.63 22.91
N TRP A 254 3.08 0.89 21.84
CA TRP A 254 2.87 -0.56 21.92
C TRP A 254 4.15 -1.36 22.06
N LEU A 255 5.33 -0.78 21.75
CA LEU A 255 6.62 -1.45 21.93
C LEU A 255 7.02 -1.60 23.42
N ASP A 256 6.30 -0.92 24.33
CA ASP A 256 6.42 -1.09 25.76
C ASP A 256 5.31 -2.00 26.36
N ASP A 257 4.45 -2.55 25.52
CA ASP A 257 3.34 -3.46 25.88
C ASP A 257 3.84 -4.90 26.09
N GLU A 258 2.95 -5.77 26.61
CA GLU A 258 3.19 -7.21 26.73
C GLU A 258 2.64 -8.02 25.57
N GLN A 259 1.74 -7.45 24.74
CA GLN A 259 1.10 -8.11 23.59
C GLN A 259 1.96 -8.02 22.34
N ASP A 260 1.93 -9.09 21.53
CA ASP A 260 2.50 -9.11 20.18
C ASP A 260 1.49 -8.60 19.16
N TYR A 261 1.94 -7.73 18.24
CA TYR A 261 1.06 -7.07 17.27
C TYR A 261 1.46 -7.39 15.83
N LEU A 262 0.49 -7.65 14.97
CA LEU A 262 0.66 -7.59 13.50
C LEU A 262 -0.12 -6.41 12.96
N ILE A 263 0.59 -5.40 12.49
CA ILE A 263 0.04 -4.18 11.92
C ILE A 263 0.02 -4.32 10.41
N VAL A 264 -1.16 -4.28 9.81
CA VAL A 264 -1.43 -4.47 8.38
C VAL A 264 -1.89 -3.15 7.80
N VAL A 265 -1.03 -2.49 7.04
CA VAL A 265 -1.30 -1.19 6.41
C VAL A 265 -0.80 -1.20 4.97
N GLY A 266 -1.35 -0.36 4.12
CA GLY A 266 -0.96 -0.29 2.72
C GLY A 266 0.56 -0.22 2.54
N ALA A 267 1.13 -1.02 1.63
CA ALA A 267 2.57 -1.18 1.46
C ALA A 267 3.31 0.15 1.25
N LEU A 268 2.65 1.12 0.62
CA LEU A 268 3.23 2.44 0.36
C LEU A 268 3.41 3.29 1.64
N HIS A 269 2.74 2.94 2.74
CA HIS A 269 2.98 3.56 4.06
C HIS A 269 4.28 3.08 4.73
N LEU A 270 4.89 2.02 4.23
CA LEU A 270 6.05 1.37 4.88
C LEU A 270 7.38 1.66 4.17
N VAL A 271 7.38 2.43 3.09
CA VAL A 271 8.59 2.69 2.28
C VAL A 271 8.99 4.17 2.30
N GLY A 272 10.25 4.43 1.96
CA GLY A 272 10.81 5.78 1.91
C GLY A 272 11.09 6.41 3.27
N GLU A 273 11.63 7.64 3.24
CA GLU A 273 12.05 8.37 4.46
C GLU A 273 10.91 8.77 5.39
N GLN A 274 9.69 8.88 4.87
CA GLN A 274 8.46 9.18 5.60
C GLN A 274 7.62 7.92 5.90
N GLY A 275 8.11 6.74 5.50
CA GLY A 275 7.48 5.46 5.84
C GLY A 275 7.53 5.17 7.34
N VAL A 276 6.55 4.43 7.84
CA VAL A 276 6.43 4.08 9.26
C VAL A 276 7.71 3.42 9.80
N PRO A 277 8.36 2.46 9.09
CA PRO A 277 9.62 1.89 9.55
C PRO A 277 10.70 2.96 9.74
N ALA A 278 10.92 3.85 8.77
CA ALA A 278 11.93 4.90 8.85
C ALA A 278 11.63 5.91 9.97
N LEU A 279 10.37 6.21 10.23
CA LEU A 279 9.95 7.08 11.33
C LEU A 279 10.21 6.46 12.70
N LEU A 280 10.03 5.14 12.85
CA LEU A 280 10.33 4.40 14.06
C LEU A 280 11.84 4.24 14.27
N GLU A 281 12.64 4.02 13.21
CA GLU A 281 14.11 4.03 13.29
C GLU A 281 14.65 5.38 13.77
N LYS A 282 14.10 6.49 13.27
CA LYS A 282 14.44 7.86 13.74
C LYS A 282 14.12 8.06 15.23
N ARG A 283 13.22 7.26 15.80
CA ARG A 283 12.90 7.24 17.24
C ARG A 283 13.80 6.30 18.04
N GLY A 284 14.71 5.57 17.39
CA GLY A 284 15.70 4.71 18.01
C GLY A 284 15.34 3.24 18.11
N PHE A 285 14.25 2.79 17.47
CA PHE A 285 13.87 1.38 17.43
C PHE A 285 14.66 0.64 16.37
N GLY A 286 15.08 -0.60 16.67
CA GLY A 286 15.74 -1.49 15.71
C GLY A 286 14.69 -2.20 14.86
N ILE A 287 14.73 -2.01 13.55
CA ILE A 287 13.77 -2.55 12.59
C ILE A 287 14.47 -3.48 11.62
N HIS A 288 13.87 -4.62 11.33
CA HIS A 288 14.42 -5.62 10.44
C HIS A 288 13.37 -6.06 9.43
N GLN A 289 13.64 -5.86 8.14
CA GLN A 289 12.84 -6.46 7.08
C GLN A 289 13.03 -7.98 7.08
N LEU A 290 11.93 -8.72 7.07
CA LEU A 290 11.96 -10.18 7.09
C LEU A 290 12.11 -10.75 5.67
N SER A 291 12.55 -12.01 5.60
CA SER A 291 12.73 -12.71 4.34
C SER A 291 11.96 -14.04 4.33
N GLU A 292 11.37 -14.34 3.18
CA GLU A 292 10.85 -15.68 2.91
C GLU A 292 12.05 -16.63 2.76
N PRO A 293 12.12 -17.75 3.50
CA PRO A 293 13.17 -18.72 3.31
C PRO A 293 13.13 -19.30 1.90
N ALA A 294 14.29 -19.49 1.30
CA ALA A 294 14.33 -20.19 0.03
C ALA A 294 13.67 -21.57 0.16
N SER A 295 12.72 -21.87 -0.70
CA SER A 295 12.11 -23.19 -0.73
C SER A 295 13.16 -24.24 -1.06
N LEU A 296 13.35 -25.22 -0.18
CA LEU A 296 14.10 -26.41 -0.50
C LEU A 296 13.36 -27.13 -1.65
N ARG A 297 13.86 -26.99 -2.88
CA ARG A 297 13.38 -27.75 -4.05
C ARG A 297 13.89 -29.16 -3.98
#